data_af7a675629fdb1d02027cb43f3196133
#
_entry.id   af7a675629fdb1d02027cb43f3196133
#
_cell.length_a   1.000
_cell.length_b   1.000
_cell.length_c   1.000
_cell.angle_alpha   90.00
_cell.angle_beta   90.00
_cell.angle_gamma   90.00
#
_symmetry.space_group_name_H-M   'P 1'
#
loop_
_entity.id
_entity.type
_entity.pdbx_description
1 polymer ?
#
loop_
_entity_poly.entity_id
_entity_poly.type
_entity_poly.pdbx_seq_one_letter_code
_entity_poly.pdbx_strand_id
1 'polypeptide(L)'
;MSKLSENTAALLSEGTVKMIIGYEQGTERPRPAFCHTPEDCKRLIFNDQCSNNLAVYLTKKEIIGEDKVGVVGNYYVIKTVIQLNRENQINLQNLVLMTVDGDDIITFGSIDEMQQYVDTHEPAPNEKVLAIIEKIDNMSRSERCDYWRSELSKCVRCYACRAACPLCYCNRCVTEVNCPQWIEPWASPLSNMEWQINRIMHMSGRCVGCGECAAACPLELPIGILTKKMGMDIKNTFGGWKDGSVLSTYNVNDKENFIK
;
A
#
# COMPACT_ATOMS: atom_id res chain seq x y z
N MET A 1 -30.55 -1.72 7.66
CA MET A 1 -29.12 -1.33 7.64
C MET A 1 -28.30 -2.55 7.28
N SER A 2 -27.13 -2.39 6.69
CA SER A 2 -26.25 -3.54 6.46
C SER A 2 -25.60 -3.98 7.78
N LYS A 3 -25.27 -5.28 7.90
CA LYS A 3 -24.51 -5.77 9.07
C LYS A 3 -23.25 -4.92 9.36
N LEU A 4 -22.56 -4.46 8.30
CA LEU A 4 -21.40 -3.59 8.41
C LEU A 4 -21.74 -2.28 9.12
N SER A 5 -22.83 -1.62 8.70
CA SER A 5 -23.30 -0.37 9.30
C SER A 5 -23.68 -0.54 10.77
N GLU A 6 -24.33 -1.65 11.11
CA GLU A 6 -24.74 -1.94 12.49
C GLU A 6 -23.53 -2.21 13.39
N ASN A 7 -22.58 -3.04 12.93
CA ASN A 7 -21.38 -3.38 13.70
C ASN A 7 -20.50 -2.14 13.94
N THR A 8 -20.25 -1.34 12.89
CA THR A 8 -19.42 -0.14 13.00
C THR A 8 -20.08 0.94 13.86
N ALA A 9 -21.41 1.10 13.78
CA ALA A 9 -22.17 2.01 14.63
C ALA A 9 -22.13 1.62 16.10
N ALA A 10 -22.18 0.30 16.40
CA ALA A 10 -22.05 -0.21 17.77
C ALA A 10 -20.68 0.15 18.36
N LEU A 11 -19.58 -0.07 17.63
CA LEU A 11 -18.23 0.26 18.08
C LEU A 11 -18.07 1.76 18.44
N LEU A 12 -18.71 2.66 17.69
CA LEU A 12 -18.71 4.09 17.99
C LEU A 12 -19.61 4.41 19.21
N SER A 13 -20.81 3.79 19.28
CA SER A 13 -21.75 4.04 20.37
C SER A 13 -21.21 3.56 21.74
N GLU A 14 -20.48 2.46 21.74
CA GLU A 14 -19.82 1.89 22.93
C GLU A 14 -18.54 2.65 23.31
N GLY A 15 -18.07 3.57 22.46
CA GLY A 15 -16.82 4.27 22.67
C GLY A 15 -15.57 3.39 22.51
N THR A 16 -15.72 2.20 21.91
CA THR A 16 -14.60 1.28 21.62
C THR A 16 -13.60 1.92 20.67
N VAL A 17 -14.09 2.70 19.71
CA VAL A 17 -13.28 3.49 18.78
C VAL A 17 -13.82 4.93 18.68
N LYS A 18 -12.96 5.86 18.33
CA LYS A 18 -13.33 7.28 18.11
C LYS A 18 -13.76 7.60 16.69
N MET A 19 -13.34 6.78 15.76
CA MET A 19 -13.60 6.97 14.34
C MET A 19 -13.56 5.61 13.63
N ILE A 20 -14.40 5.49 12.60
CA ILE A 20 -14.31 4.38 11.64
C ILE A 20 -13.83 4.93 10.29
N ILE A 21 -12.82 4.30 9.73
CA ILE A 21 -12.37 4.55 8.37
C ILE A 21 -12.86 3.38 7.50
N GLY A 22 -13.67 3.70 6.51
CA GLY A 22 -14.26 2.71 5.62
C GLY A 22 -14.43 3.27 4.21
N TYR A 23 -15.37 2.74 3.46
CA TYR A 23 -15.69 3.17 2.11
C TYR A 23 -17.13 3.67 2.03
N GLU A 24 -17.34 4.71 1.23
CA GLU A 24 -18.67 5.19 0.86
C GLU A 24 -18.79 5.31 -0.66
N GLN A 25 -20.01 5.38 -1.15
CA GLN A 25 -20.26 5.60 -2.58
C GLN A 25 -19.78 7.00 -2.99
N GLY A 26 -18.86 7.04 -3.93
CA GLY A 26 -18.45 8.25 -4.62
C GLY A 26 -19.20 8.44 -5.93
N THR A 27 -18.82 9.44 -6.72
CA THR A 27 -19.46 9.75 -8.01
C THR A 27 -19.25 8.63 -9.04
N GLU A 28 -18.02 8.16 -9.18
CA GLU A 28 -17.66 7.13 -10.17
C GLU A 28 -17.28 5.79 -9.50
N ARG A 29 -16.66 5.86 -8.36
CA ARG A 29 -16.15 4.69 -7.61
C ARG A 29 -16.26 4.95 -6.10
N PRO A 30 -16.21 3.88 -5.27
CA PRO A 30 -16.10 4.04 -3.84
C PRO A 30 -14.91 4.91 -3.46
N ARG A 31 -15.08 5.67 -2.38
CA ARG A 31 -14.04 6.55 -1.83
C ARG A 31 -13.89 6.33 -0.32
N PRO A 32 -12.78 6.74 0.28
CA PRO A 32 -12.61 6.70 1.73
C PRO A 32 -13.68 7.52 2.46
N ALA A 33 -14.23 6.95 3.53
CA ALA A 33 -15.18 7.58 4.43
C ALA A 33 -14.62 7.59 5.85
N PHE A 34 -14.86 8.68 6.56
CA PHE A 34 -14.51 8.87 7.96
C PHE A 34 -15.80 9.07 8.75
N CYS A 35 -16.13 8.12 9.62
CA CYS A 35 -17.34 8.11 10.41
C CYS A 35 -16.99 8.43 11.86
N HIS A 36 -17.53 9.53 12.40
CA HIS A 36 -17.34 9.97 13.78
C HIS A 36 -18.56 9.72 14.65
N THR A 37 -19.71 9.48 14.02
CA THR A 37 -20.97 9.20 14.70
C THR A 37 -21.59 7.91 14.19
N PRO A 38 -22.43 7.22 14.99
CA PRO A 38 -23.16 6.04 14.53
C PRO A 38 -23.99 6.28 13.27
N GLU A 39 -24.53 7.50 13.12
CA GLU A 39 -25.31 7.90 11.93
C GLU A 39 -24.45 7.90 10.65
N ASP A 40 -23.20 8.30 10.75
CA ASP A 40 -22.27 8.29 9.63
C ASP A 40 -22.06 6.90 9.05
N CYS A 41 -22.13 5.86 9.88
CA CYS A 41 -21.90 4.47 9.48
C CYS A 41 -22.96 3.95 8.49
N LYS A 42 -24.12 4.63 8.39
CA LYS A 42 -25.18 4.25 7.43
C LYS A 42 -24.74 4.38 5.97
N ARG A 43 -23.75 5.23 5.68
CA ARG A 43 -23.21 5.41 4.32
C ARG A 43 -22.11 4.44 3.94
N LEU A 44 -21.65 3.63 4.90
CA LEU A 44 -20.58 2.66 4.64
C LEU A 44 -21.05 1.57 3.69
N ILE A 45 -20.18 1.28 2.72
CA ILE A 45 -20.31 0.18 1.76
C ILE A 45 -19.04 -0.66 1.77
N PHE A 46 -19.18 -1.90 1.34
CA PHE A 46 -18.03 -2.77 1.05
C PHE A 46 -18.39 -3.68 -0.11
N ASN A 47 -17.62 -3.62 -1.19
CA ASN A 47 -17.79 -4.42 -2.40
C ASN A 47 -16.47 -4.50 -3.17
N ASP A 48 -16.45 -5.23 -4.29
CA ASP A 48 -15.24 -5.46 -5.10
C ASP A 48 -14.62 -4.17 -5.69
N GLN A 49 -15.37 -3.08 -5.72
CA GLN A 49 -14.85 -1.77 -6.18
C GLN A 49 -14.14 -0.98 -5.07
N CYS A 50 -14.20 -1.43 -3.82
CA CYS A 50 -13.54 -0.83 -2.68
C CYS A 50 -12.03 -1.11 -2.73
N SER A 51 -11.32 -0.45 -3.64
CA SER A 51 -9.90 -0.72 -3.95
C SER A 51 -8.91 0.11 -3.15
N ASN A 52 -9.31 1.29 -2.63
CA ASN A 52 -8.39 2.17 -1.92
C ASN A 52 -7.74 1.49 -0.71
N ASN A 53 -6.43 1.67 -0.56
CA ASN A 53 -5.72 1.15 0.59
C ASN A 53 -5.82 2.12 1.79
N LEU A 54 -6.83 1.92 2.62
CA LEU A 54 -7.15 2.80 3.76
C LEU A 54 -6.06 2.84 4.83
N ALA A 55 -5.13 1.89 4.83
CA ALA A 55 -4.00 1.90 5.77
C ALA A 55 -3.07 3.11 5.57
N VAL A 56 -3.19 3.84 4.45
CA VAL A 56 -2.47 5.11 4.23
C VAL A 56 -2.77 6.16 5.31
N TYR A 57 -3.91 6.07 5.97
CA TYR A 57 -4.31 6.99 7.03
C TYR A 57 -3.73 6.61 8.41
N LEU A 58 -3.32 5.34 8.61
CA LEU A 58 -2.88 4.84 9.90
C LEU A 58 -1.53 5.38 10.38
N THR A 59 -0.75 5.98 9.49
CA THR A 59 0.53 6.63 9.84
C THR A 59 0.40 8.15 9.93
N LYS A 60 -0.79 8.70 9.71
CA LYS A 60 -1.07 10.15 9.70
C LYS A 60 -1.68 10.56 11.03
N LYS A 61 -0.84 10.98 11.98
CA LYS A 61 -1.27 11.40 13.31
C LYS A 61 -2.27 12.56 13.28
N GLU A 62 -2.19 13.42 12.29
CA GLU A 62 -3.12 14.54 12.07
C GLU A 62 -4.54 14.06 11.72
N ILE A 63 -4.71 12.81 11.29
CA ILE A 63 -6.01 12.21 10.96
C ILE A 63 -6.53 11.34 12.10
N ILE A 64 -5.70 10.39 12.57
CA ILE A 64 -6.13 9.40 13.57
C ILE A 64 -5.91 9.85 15.01
N GLY A 65 -5.07 10.85 15.26
CA GLY A 65 -4.66 11.25 16.60
C GLY A 65 -3.93 10.13 17.35
N GLU A 66 -4.20 10.05 18.66
CA GLU A 66 -3.71 8.98 19.54
C GLU A 66 -4.82 8.00 19.96
N ASP A 67 -6.03 8.24 19.46
CA ASP A 67 -7.22 7.47 19.81
C ASP A 67 -7.27 6.12 19.06
N LYS A 68 -8.08 5.21 19.58
CA LYS A 68 -8.35 3.95 18.92
C LYS A 68 -9.29 4.16 17.74
N VAL A 69 -8.93 3.62 16.58
CA VAL A 69 -9.70 3.75 15.33
C VAL A 69 -10.12 2.38 14.80
N GLY A 70 -11.29 2.33 14.18
CA GLY A 70 -11.74 1.17 13.42
C GLY A 70 -11.43 1.34 11.93
N VAL A 71 -11.01 0.28 11.27
CA VAL A 71 -10.78 0.28 9.81
C VAL A 71 -11.51 -0.88 9.18
N VAL A 72 -12.31 -0.59 8.15
CA VAL A 72 -12.92 -1.60 7.28
C VAL A 72 -12.03 -1.75 6.05
N GLY A 73 -11.29 -2.84 5.97
CA GLY A 73 -10.25 -3.00 4.98
C GLY A 73 -10.43 -4.19 4.06
N ASN A 74 -10.01 -4.03 2.81
CA ASN A 74 -9.87 -5.14 1.86
C ASN A 74 -8.57 -5.92 2.12
N TYR A 75 -8.32 -6.97 1.35
CA TYR A 75 -7.11 -7.79 1.39
C TYR A 75 -5.81 -6.98 1.51
N TYR A 76 -5.66 -5.93 0.69
CA TYR A 76 -4.44 -5.12 0.66
C TYR A 76 -4.29 -4.21 1.89
N VAL A 77 -5.38 -3.77 2.48
CA VAL A 77 -5.37 -3.03 3.76
C VAL A 77 -4.85 -3.93 4.87
N ILE A 78 -5.39 -5.17 4.97
CA ILE A 78 -4.96 -6.16 5.97
C ILE A 78 -3.46 -6.45 5.82
N LYS A 79 -3.03 -6.74 4.61
CA LYS A 79 -1.62 -7.00 4.28
C LYS A 79 -0.71 -5.81 4.63
N THR A 80 -1.21 -4.58 4.42
CA THR A 80 -0.48 -3.36 4.78
C THR A 80 -0.39 -3.16 6.29
N VAL A 81 -1.45 -3.47 7.04
CA VAL A 81 -1.44 -3.39 8.51
C VAL A 81 -0.39 -4.35 9.08
N ILE A 82 -0.30 -5.57 8.57
CA ILE A 82 0.75 -6.52 8.96
C ILE A 82 2.14 -5.91 8.71
N GLN A 83 2.36 -5.32 7.52
CA GLN A 83 3.66 -4.72 7.17
C GLN A 83 3.98 -3.50 8.03
N LEU A 84 3.04 -2.59 8.26
CA LEU A 84 3.23 -1.41 9.11
C LEU A 84 3.51 -1.80 10.56
N ASN A 85 2.86 -2.86 11.06
CA ASN A 85 3.15 -3.38 12.40
C ASN A 85 4.57 -3.95 12.49
N ARG A 86 5.01 -4.72 11.48
CA ARG A 86 6.39 -5.23 11.41
C ARG A 86 7.43 -4.11 11.39
N GLU A 87 7.10 -2.99 10.78
CA GLU A 87 7.96 -1.80 10.69
C GLU A 87 7.82 -0.87 11.93
N ASN A 88 7.05 -1.27 12.94
CA ASN A 88 6.77 -0.48 14.17
C ASN A 88 6.17 0.91 13.86
N GLN A 89 5.37 1.02 12.79
CA GLN A 89 4.76 2.29 12.41
C GLN A 89 3.37 2.50 12.99
N ILE A 90 2.74 1.43 13.46
CA ILE A 90 1.41 1.46 14.09
C ILE A 90 1.38 0.65 15.37
N ASN A 91 0.49 1.03 16.30
CA ASN A 91 0.18 0.25 17.48
C ASN A 91 -1.16 -0.46 17.27
N LEU A 92 -1.15 -1.79 17.24
CA LEU A 92 -2.37 -2.58 17.04
C LEU A 92 -3.37 -2.44 18.19
N GLN A 93 -2.95 -2.04 19.38
CA GLN A 93 -3.87 -1.78 20.51
C GLN A 93 -4.80 -0.60 20.20
N ASN A 94 -4.36 0.32 19.34
CA ASN A 94 -5.13 1.48 18.91
C ASN A 94 -5.90 1.24 17.59
N LEU A 95 -6.01 -0.02 17.16
CA LEU A 95 -6.68 -0.40 15.92
C LEU A 95 -7.72 -1.49 16.15
N VAL A 96 -8.89 -1.33 15.54
CA VAL A 96 -9.86 -2.41 15.29
C VAL A 96 -9.92 -2.61 13.79
N LEU A 97 -9.29 -3.66 13.29
CA LEU A 97 -9.33 -3.99 11.87
C LEU A 97 -10.42 -5.01 11.60
N MET A 98 -11.24 -4.72 10.61
CA MET A 98 -12.30 -5.60 10.16
C MET A 98 -12.38 -5.68 8.64
N THR A 99 -12.94 -6.77 8.14
CA THR A 99 -13.27 -6.95 6.72
C THR A 99 -14.65 -7.57 6.58
N VAL A 100 -15.18 -7.54 5.37
CA VAL A 100 -16.44 -8.22 5.04
C VAL A 100 -16.11 -9.39 4.12
N ASP A 101 -16.58 -10.59 4.50
CA ASP A 101 -16.44 -11.79 3.71
C ASP A 101 -17.85 -12.40 3.49
N GLY A 102 -18.34 -12.28 2.25
CA GLY A 102 -19.73 -12.56 1.97
C GLY A 102 -20.68 -11.68 2.79
N ASP A 103 -21.51 -12.31 3.62
CA ASP A 103 -22.43 -11.62 4.54
C ASP A 103 -21.87 -11.40 5.95
N ASP A 104 -20.68 -11.88 6.23
CA ASP A 104 -20.09 -11.86 7.57
C ASP A 104 -19.03 -10.77 7.73
N ILE A 105 -18.91 -10.28 8.97
CA ILE A 105 -17.89 -9.33 9.34
C ILE A 105 -16.85 -10.07 10.16
N ILE A 106 -15.63 -10.07 9.64
CA ILE A 106 -14.47 -10.63 10.35
C ILE A 106 -13.73 -9.49 11.03
N THR A 107 -13.58 -9.56 12.33
CA THR A 107 -12.75 -8.64 13.12
C THR A 107 -11.50 -9.38 13.56
N PHE A 108 -10.33 -8.82 13.29
CA PHE A 108 -9.06 -9.46 13.59
C PHE A 108 -8.58 -9.11 14.99
N GLY A 109 -8.31 -10.13 15.80
CA GLY A 109 -7.77 -10.00 17.16
C GLY A 109 -6.25 -10.04 17.24
N SER A 110 -5.59 -10.58 16.21
CA SER A 110 -4.14 -10.80 16.21
C SER A 110 -3.53 -10.68 14.80
N ILE A 111 -2.20 -10.52 14.76
CA ILE A 111 -1.44 -10.57 13.50
C ILE A 111 -1.52 -11.96 12.85
N ASP A 112 -1.57 -13.01 13.64
CA ASP A 112 -1.63 -14.38 13.12
C ASP A 112 -2.95 -14.63 12.38
N GLU A 113 -4.06 -14.12 12.90
CA GLU A 113 -5.36 -14.18 12.20
C GLU A 113 -5.34 -13.39 10.89
N MET A 114 -4.75 -12.19 10.90
CA MET A 114 -4.57 -11.38 9.69
C MET A 114 -3.69 -12.12 8.66
N GLN A 115 -2.60 -12.76 9.11
CA GLN A 115 -1.71 -13.51 8.23
C GLN A 115 -2.43 -14.73 7.63
N GLN A 116 -3.17 -15.48 8.44
CA GLN A 116 -3.96 -16.61 7.97
C GLN A 116 -4.99 -16.18 6.92
N TYR A 117 -5.66 -15.04 7.14
CA TYR A 117 -6.59 -14.48 6.17
C TYR A 117 -5.88 -14.13 4.85
N VAL A 118 -4.75 -13.45 4.92
CA VAL A 118 -3.95 -13.07 3.73
C VAL A 118 -3.47 -14.29 2.97
N ASP A 119 -3.07 -15.36 3.65
CA ASP A 119 -2.56 -16.58 3.01
C ASP A 119 -3.67 -17.36 2.29
N THR A 120 -4.92 -17.24 2.74
CA THR A 120 -6.06 -17.97 2.18
C THR A 120 -6.89 -17.17 1.16
N HIS A 121 -6.77 -15.84 1.14
CA HIS A 121 -7.58 -14.94 0.30
C HIS A 121 -6.74 -14.14 -0.70
N GLU A 122 -5.58 -14.68 -1.12
CA GLU A 122 -4.75 -13.98 -2.12
C GLU A 122 -5.54 -13.77 -3.42
N PRO A 123 -5.72 -12.51 -3.88
CA PRO A 123 -6.44 -12.24 -5.11
C PRO A 123 -5.75 -12.86 -6.32
N ALA A 124 -6.54 -13.32 -7.28
CA ALA A 124 -6.01 -13.82 -8.53
C ALA A 124 -5.09 -12.80 -9.21
N PRO A 125 -3.97 -13.24 -9.80
CA PRO A 125 -3.07 -12.36 -10.52
C PRO A 125 -3.78 -11.65 -11.68
N ASN A 126 -3.50 -10.37 -11.87
CA ASN A 126 -4.00 -9.63 -13.02
C ASN A 126 -3.21 -10.05 -14.27
N GLU A 127 -3.83 -10.85 -15.13
CA GLU A 127 -3.21 -11.41 -16.35
C GLU A 127 -2.70 -10.33 -17.31
N LYS A 128 -3.39 -9.19 -17.42
CA LYS A 128 -2.95 -8.06 -18.24
C LYS A 128 -1.64 -7.47 -17.74
N VAL A 129 -1.50 -7.37 -16.42
CA VAL A 129 -0.27 -6.89 -15.79
C VAL A 129 0.87 -7.89 -16.01
N LEU A 130 0.60 -9.18 -15.87
CA LEU A 130 1.61 -10.23 -16.12
C LEU A 130 2.06 -10.24 -17.58
N ALA A 131 1.16 -10.11 -18.54
CA ALA A 131 1.50 -10.05 -19.96
C ALA A 131 2.39 -8.82 -20.30
N ILE A 132 2.15 -7.68 -19.65
CA ILE A 132 3.01 -6.50 -19.83
C ILE A 132 4.40 -6.74 -19.23
N ILE A 133 4.47 -7.36 -18.04
CA ILE A 133 5.75 -7.72 -17.40
C ILE A 133 6.54 -8.68 -18.31
N GLU A 134 5.90 -9.73 -18.82
CA GLU A 134 6.52 -10.68 -19.73
C GLU A 134 7.04 -10.02 -21.01
N LYS A 135 6.25 -9.13 -21.60
CA LYS A 135 6.70 -8.33 -22.77
C LYS A 135 7.96 -7.52 -22.47
N ILE A 136 8.03 -6.88 -21.29
CA ILE A 136 9.18 -6.09 -20.88
C ILE A 136 10.39 -6.98 -20.56
N ASP A 137 10.17 -8.14 -19.96
CA ASP A 137 11.23 -9.09 -19.65
C ASP A 137 11.89 -9.68 -20.91
N ASN A 138 11.11 -9.86 -21.99
CA ASN A 138 11.60 -10.33 -23.28
C ASN A 138 12.36 -9.26 -24.08
N MET A 139 12.37 -8.00 -23.66
CA MET A 139 13.18 -6.95 -24.26
C MET A 139 14.66 -7.15 -23.94
N SER A 140 15.53 -6.81 -24.87
CA SER A 140 16.95 -6.65 -24.59
C SER A 140 17.19 -5.61 -23.48
N ARG A 141 18.37 -5.63 -22.88
CA ARG A 141 18.72 -4.63 -21.84
C ARG A 141 18.60 -3.18 -22.35
N SER A 142 19.01 -2.94 -23.60
CA SER A 142 18.93 -1.61 -24.21
C SER A 142 17.49 -1.19 -24.43
N GLU A 143 16.67 -2.02 -25.07
CA GLU A 143 15.26 -1.74 -25.33
C GLU A 143 14.49 -1.47 -24.04
N ARG A 144 14.73 -2.28 -23.00
CA ARG A 144 14.11 -2.11 -21.68
C ARG A 144 14.54 -0.79 -21.01
N CYS A 145 15.80 -0.40 -21.14
CA CYS A 145 16.31 0.89 -20.65
C CYS A 145 15.62 2.06 -21.38
N ASP A 146 15.51 1.98 -22.70
CA ASP A 146 14.89 3.02 -23.52
C ASP A 146 13.38 3.12 -23.25
N TYR A 147 12.70 1.98 -23.07
CA TYR A 147 11.30 1.94 -22.65
C TYR A 147 11.08 2.70 -21.33
N TRP A 148 11.83 2.36 -20.27
CA TRP A 148 11.67 3.01 -18.97
C TRP A 148 12.08 4.48 -18.99
N ARG A 149 13.12 4.83 -19.74
CA ARG A 149 13.52 6.22 -19.93
C ARG A 149 12.42 7.02 -20.60
N SER A 150 11.80 6.48 -21.63
CA SER A 150 10.67 7.12 -22.33
C SER A 150 9.46 7.28 -21.41
N GLU A 151 9.06 6.21 -20.70
CA GLU A 151 7.88 6.27 -19.82
C GLU A 151 8.09 7.22 -18.65
N LEU A 152 9.22 7.13 -17.95
CA LEU A 152 9.47 7.94 -16.77
C LEU A 152 9.79 9.41 -17.08
N SER A 153 10.23 9.72 -18.32
CA SER A 153 10.44 11.11 -18.74
C SER A 153 9.16 11.96 -18.73
N LYS A 154 7.99 11.29 -18.87
CA LYS A 154 6.67 11.93 -18.84
C LYS A 154 6.26 12.39 -17.44
N CYS A 155 6.95 11.95 -16.39
CA CYS A 155 6.60 12.25 -14.99
C CYS A 155 6.73 13.75 -14.72
N VAL A 156 5.68 14.35 -14.15
CA VAL A 156 5.67 15.77 -13.74
C VAL A 156 6.02 15.95 -12.26
N ARG A 157 6.42 14.87 -11.57
CA ARG A 157 6.78 14.87 -10.14
C ARG A 157 5.71 15.45 -9.22
N CYS A 158 4.44 15.15 -9.50
CA CYS A 158 3.31 15.56 -8.65
C CYS A 158 3.25 14.82 -7.31
N TYR A 159 4.04 13.77 -7.12
CA TYR A 159 4.14 12.94 -5.92
C TYR A 159 2.84 12.22 -5.51
N ALA A 160 1.79 12.20 -6.34
CA ALA A 160 0.54 11.49 -6.04
C ALA A 160 0.79 10.00 -5.73
N CYS A 161 1.68 9.34 -6.47
CA CYS A 161 2.07 7.96 -6.22
C CYS A 161 2.74 7.74 -4.85
N ARG A 162 3.44 8.74 -4.31
CA ARG A 162 3.99 8.73 -2.96
C ARG A 162 2.88 8.93 -1.92
N ALA A 163 2.02 9.92 -2.13
CA ALA A 163 0.96 10.26 -1.20
C ALA A 163 -0.08 9.13 -1.03
N ALA A 164 -0.35 8.39 -2.11
CA ALA A 164 -1.27 7.25 -2.10
C ALA A 164 -0.67 5.97 -1.49
N CYS A 165 0.65 5.86 -1.38
CA CYS A 165 1.29 4.65 -0.89
C CYS A 165 1.33 4.62 0.65
N PRO A 166 0.68 3.65 1.31
CA PRO A 166 0.66 3.56 2.77
C PRO A 166 2.03 3.28 3.39
N LEU A 167 2.97 2.75 2.59
CA LEU A 167 4.32 2.43 3.04
C LEU A 167 5.34 3.55 2.75
N CYS A 168 4.90 4.65 2.10
CA CYS A 168 5.70 5.87 1.92
C CYS A 168 5.41 6.89 3.05
N TYR A 169 5.54 6.49 4.29
CA TYR A 169 5.17 7.27 5.48
C TYR A 169 6.24 8.26 5.97
N CYS A 170 7.42 8.31 5.36
CA CYS A 170 8.44 9.29 5.73
C CYS A 170 7.92 10.73 5.58
N ASN A 171 8.12 11.57 6.61
CA ASN A 171 7.73 12.99 6.58
C ASN A 171 8.43 13.74 5.44
N ARG A 172 9.73 13.46 5.26
CA ARG A 172 10.52 13.97 4.14
C ARG A 172 11.18 12.82 3.39
N CYS A 173 11.12 12.88 2.07
CA CYS A 173 11.76 11.86 1.24
C CYS A 173 13.22 12.23 0.98
N VAL A 174 14.11 11.26 1.08
CA VAL A 174 15.55 11.46 0.80
C VAL A 174 15.79 12.02 -0.62
N THR A 175 14.90 11.73 -1.57
CA THR A 175 14.99 12.26 -2.92
C THR A 175 14.63 13.75 -3.04
N GLU A 176 13.99 14.32 -2.01
CA GLU A 176 13.60 15.74 -1.95
C GLU A 176 14.57 16.57 -1.11
N VAL A 177 15.20 15.93 -0.13
CA VAL A 177 16.03 16.61 0.88
C VAL A 177 17.46 16.09 0.91
N ASN A 178 17.99 15.64 -0.23
CA ASN A 178 19.37 15.16 -0.31
C ASN A 178 20.38 16.32 -0.19
N CYS A 179 21.48 16.06 0.49
CA CYS A 179 22.53 17.05 0.71
C CYS A 179 23.92 16.37 0.59
N PRO A 180 24.77 16.82 -0.36
CA PRO A 180 24.48 17.86 -1.36
C PRO A 180 23.34 17.45 -2.28
N GLN A 181 22.69 18.42 -2.94
CA GLN A 181 21.57 18.18 -3.84
C GLN A 181 22.05 17.44 -5.10
N TRP A 182 21.75 16.16 -5.22
CA TRP A 182 22.16 15.31 -6.34
C TRP A 182 20.98 14.84 -7.20
N ILE A 183 19.76 14.88 -6.66
CA ILE A 183 18.52 14.73 -7.43
C ILE A 183 17.90 16.11 -7.57
N GLU A 184 17.73 16.58 -8.79
CA GLU A 184 17.11 17.88 -9.06
C GLU A 184 15.66 17.92 -8.56
N PRO A 185 15.22 19.04 -7.93
CA PRO A 185 13.86 19.16 -7.43
C PRO A 185 12.81 19.32 -8.53
N TRP A 186 13.20 19.78 -9.71
CA TRP A 186 12.30 19.92 -10.87
C TRP A 186 12.23 18.64 -11.71
N ALA A 187 11.18 18.55 -12.52
CA ALA A 187 11.00 17.45 -13.44
C ALA A 187 11.97 17.54 -14.61
N SER A 188 12.87 16.58 -14.74
CA SER A 188 13.73 16.35 -15.90
C SER A 188 13.83 14.84 -16.17
N PRO A 189 14.16 14.39 -17.38
CA PRO A 189 14.22 12.96 -17.69
C PRO A 189 15.11 12.18 -16.73
N LEU A 190 16.27 12.72 -16.35
CA LEU A 190 17.20 12.06 -15.44
C LEU A 190 16.65 12.05 -14.00
N SER A 191 16.25 13.20 -13.49
CA SER A 191 15.76 13.30 -12.11
C SER A 191 14.45 12.53 -11.89
N ASN A 192 13.61 12.43 -12.91
CA ASN A 192 12.40 11.59 -12.88
C ASN A 192 12.74 10.10 -12.78
N MET A 193 13.74 9.65 -13.55
CA MET A 193 14.21 8.26 -13.46
C MET A 193 14.81 7.97 -12.09
N GLU A 194 15.70 8.83 -11.58
CA GLU A 194 16.31 8.70 -10.25
C GLU A 194 15.26 8.67 -9.15
N TRP A 195 14.25 9.54 -9.21
CA TRP A 195 13.14 9.56 -8.29
C TRP A 195 12.41 8.23 -8.25
N GLN A 196 12.00 7.71 -9.41
CA GLN A 196 11.23 6.46 -9.46
C GLN A 196 12.07 5.24 -9.09
N ILE A 197 13.33 5.18 -9.49
CA ILE A 197 14.24 4.09 -9.09
C ILE A 197 14.41 4.08 -7.57
N ASN A 198 14.75 5.23 -6.96
CA ASN A 198 14.91 5.32 -5.51
C ASN A 198 13.64 4.90 -4.76
N ARG A 199 12.48 5.41 -5.23
CA ARG A 199 11.19 5.06 -4.63
C ARG A 199 10.91 3.56 -4.69
N ILE A 200 11.17 2.91 -5.82
CA ILE A 200 10.92 1.49 -6.01
C ILE A 200 11.89 0.65 -5.19
N MET A 201 13.15 1.05 -5.13
CA MET A 201 14.14 0.39 -4.26
C MET A 201 13.74 0.45 -2.79
N HIS A 202 13.19 1.59 -2.32
CA HIS A 202 12.66 1.69 -0.95
C HIS A 202 11.42 0.82 -0.71
N MET A 203 10.69 0.44 -1.75
CA MET A 203 9.54 -0.48 -1.66
C MET A 203 9.93 -1.95 -1.84
N SER A 204 11.18 -2.21 -2.14
CA SER A 204 11.73 -3.54 -2.34
C SER A 204 11.50 -4.43 -1.10
N GLY A 205 10.84 -5.56 -1.26
CA GLY A 205 10.47 -6.46 -0.16
C GLY A 205 9.36 -5.98 0.78
N ARG A 206 8.93 -4.73 0.66
CA ARG A 206 7.90 -4.11 1.51
C ARG A 206 6.55 -3.95 0.81
N CYS A 207 6.57 -3.79 -0.52
CA CYS A 207 5.39 -3.52 -1.32
C CYS A 207 4.35 -4.64 -1.20
N VAL A 208 3.13 -4.30 -0.78
CA VAL A 208 2.00 -5.23 -0.66
C VAL A 208 1.27 -5.49 -1.98
N GLY A 209 1.60 -4.76 -3.05
CA GLY A 209 1.01 -4.95 -4.38
C GLY A 209 -0.37 -4.33 -4.58
N CYS A 210 -0.80 -3.39 -3.74
CA CYS A 210 -2.15 -2.81 -3.78
C CYS A 210 -2.47 -1.98 -5.05
N GLY A 211 -1.48 -1.55 -5.81
CA GLY A 211 -1.71 -0.78 -7.05
C GLY A 211 -2.03 0.71 -6.88
N GLU A 212 -2.19 1.21 -5.65
CA GLU A 212 -2.57 2.62 -5.39
C GLU A 212 -1.65 3.64 -6.07
N CYS A 213 -0.36 3.35 -6.16
CA CYS A 213 0.59 4.25 -6.83
C CYS A 213 0.33 4.38 -8.34
N ALA A 214 -0.17 3.33 -8.98
CA ALA A 214 -0.58 3.38 -10.39
C ALA A 214 -1.93 4.10 -10.54
N ALA A 215 -2.90 3.76 -9.68
CA ALA A 215 -4.23 4.37 -9.70
C ALA A 215 -4.20 5.88 -9.42
N ALA A 216 -3.27 6.35 -8.60
CA ALA A 216 -3.11 7.76 -8.28
C ALA A 216 -2.33 8.56 -9.33
N CYS A 217 -1.71 7.91 -10.31
CA CYS A 217 -0.91 8.62 -11.31
C CYS A 217 -1.81 9.31 -12.36
N PRO A 218 -1.84 10.65 -12.44
CA PRO A 218 -2.69 11.35 -13.40
C PRO A 218 -2.24 11.18 -14.86
N LEU A 219 -1.04 10.65 -15.06
CA LEU A 219 -0.44 10.39 -16.38
C LEU A 219 -0.41 8.90 -16.71
N GLU A 220 -1.05 8.08 -15.90
CA GLU A 220 -1.14 6.62 -16.08
C GLU A 220 0.22 5.93 -16.33
N LEU A 221 1.28 6.46 -15.72
CA LEU A 221 2.62 5.88 -15.87
C LEU A 221 2.64 4.45 -15.32
N PRO A 222 3.39 3.53 -15.96
CA PRO A 222 3.41 2.12 -15.59
C PRO A 222 4.22 1.83 -14.31
N ILE A 223 4.08 2.68 -13.29
CA ILE A 223 4.81 2.58 -12.01
C ILE A 223 4.43 1.29 -11.27
N GLY A 224 3.16 0.90 -11.36
CA GLY A 224 2.66 -0.34 -10.75
C GLY A 224 3.33 -1.59 -11.36
N ILE A 225 3.65 -1.56 -12.64
CA ILE A 225 4.38 -2.64 -13.33
C ILE A 225 5.79 -2.78 -12.73
N LEU A 226 6.47 -1.66 -12.56
CA LEU A 226 7.83 -1.65 -12.02
C LEU A 226 7.88 -2.15 -10.57
N THR A 227 6.94 -1.71 -9.71
CA THR A 227 6.84 -2.20 -8.33
C THR A 227 6.43 -3.66 -8.26
N LYS A 228 5.52 -4.11 -9.12
CA LYS A 228 5.09 -5.52 -9.17
C LYS A 228 6.25 -6.43 -9.60
N LYS A 229 6.97 -6.04 -10.66
CA LYS A 229 8.14 -6.80 -11.14
C LYS A 229 9.20 -6.90 -10.05
N MET A 230 9.55 -5.80 -9.38
CA MET A 230 10.48 -5.81 -8.25
C MET A 230 10.04 -6.79 -7.16
N GLY A 231 8.75 -6.77 -6.79
CA GLY A 231 8.20 -7.71 -5.80
C GLY A 231 8.32 -9.17 -6.23
N MET A 232 8.10 -9.47 -7.52
CA MET A 232 8.27 -10.82 -8.08
C MET A 232 9.74 -11.26 -8.03
N ASP A 233 10.67 -10.39 -8.42
CA ASP A 233 12.11 -10.69 -8.42
C ASP A 233 12.62 -10.96 -7.00
N ILE A 234 12.16 -10.19 -6.02
CA ILE A 234 12.50 -10.41 -4.61
C ILE A 234 11.95 -11.73 -4.11
N LYS A 235 10.67 -12.01 -4.41
CA LYS A 235 10.06 -13.30 -4.03
C LYS A 235 10.82 -14.48 -4.62
N ASN A 236 11.27 -14.38 -5.87
CA ASN A 236 12.02 -15.44 -6.56
C ASN A 236 13.43 -15.59 -6.02
N THR A 237 14.10 -14.50 -5.63
CA THR A 237 15.50 -14.51 -5.21
C THR A 237 15.67 -14.83 -3.73
N PHE A 238 14.82 -14.26 -2.87
CA PHE A 238 14.96 -14.31 -1.42
C PHE A 238 13.86 -15.10 -0.72
N GLY A 239 12.89 -15.64 -1.46
CA GLY A 239 11.73 -16.32 -0.91
C GLY A 239 10.56 -15.40 -0.60
N GLY A 240 9.46 -16.00 -0.15
CA GLY A 240 8.23 -15.29 0.14
C GLY A 240 8.23 -14.63 1.52
N TRP A 241 7.24 -13.83 1.74
CA TRP A 241 6.93 -13.02 2.91
C TRP A 241 6.68 -13.81 4.22
N LYS A 242 6.96 -15.11 4.24
CA LYS A 242 6.41 -16.08 5.20
C LYS A 242 6.93 -15.98 6.62
N ASP A 243 8.12 -15.50 6.87
CA ASP A 243 8.77 -15.82 8.16
C ASP A 243 8.96 -14.63 9.11
N GLY A 244 8.08 -13.62 9.05
CA GLY A 244 8.23 -12.45 9.93
C GLY A 244 9.50 -11.65 9.66
N SER A 245 10.24 -11.99 8.61
CA SER A 245 11.39 -11.21 8.17
C SER A 245 10.91 -9.84 7.77
N VAL A 246 11.37 -8.87 8.51
CA VAL A 246 10.81 -7.52 8.55
C VAL A 246 11.22 -6.73 7.34
N LEU A 247 12.28 -7.12 6.69
CA LEU A 247 12.96 -6.14 5.88
C LEU A 247 13.43 -6.72 4.57
N SER A 248 12.91 -6.08 3.55
CA SER A 248 13.57 -5.85 2.29
C SER A 248 14.39 -7.03 1.75
N THR A 249 15.52 -6.78 1.26
CA THR A 249 16.39 -7.67 0.50
C THR A 249 17.38 -8.47 1.34
N TYR A 250 17.34 -8.34 2.66
CA TYR A 250 18.26 -9.06 3.56
C TYR A 250 17.54 -10.11 4.39
N ASN A 251 18.15 -11.27 4.45
CA ASN A 251 17.88 -12.27 5.46
C ASN A 251 18.92 -12.07 6.59
N VAL A 252 18.52 -12.22 7.87
CA VAL A 252 19.44 -12.16 9.02
C VAL A 252 20.63 -13.12 8.91
N ASN A 253 20.50 -14.13 8.10
CA ASN A 253 21.55 -15.13 7.86
C ASN A 253 22.41 -14.85 6.61
N ASP A 254 22.12 -13.78 5.87
CA ASP A 254 22.91 -13.41 4.72
C ASP A 254 24.32 -13.01 5.16
N LYS A 255 25.31 -13.62 4.53
CA LYS A 255 26.68 -13.20 4.76
C LYS A 255 26.93 -11.91 4.00
N GLU A 256 27.30 -10.86 4.72
CA GLU A 256 27.68 -9.55 4.17
C GLU A 256 29.02 -9.65 3.40
N ASN A 257 29.05 -10.42 2.33
CA ASN A 257 30.27 -10.63 1.54
C ASN A 257 30.53 -9.52 0.51
N PHE A 258 29.62 -8.55 0.37
CA PHE A 258 29.69 -7.50 -0.64
C PHE A 258 30.27 -6.18 -0.08
N ILE A 259 30.42 -6.06 1.22
CA ILE A 259 31.16 -4.96 1.86
C ILE A 259 32.56 -5.43 2.11
N LYS A 260 33.48 -5.10 1.21
CA LYS A 260 34.92 -5.28 1.39
C LYS A 260 35.58 -3.93 1.55
#